data_35bc66891bfe7c723cb5a9a7fdca6b46
#
_entry.id   35bc66891bfe7c723cb5a9a7fdca6b46
#
_cell.length_a   1.000
_cell.length_b   1.000
_cell.length_c   1.000
_cell.angle_alpha   90.00
_cell.angle_beta   90.00
_cell.angle_gamma   90.00
#
_symmetry.space_group_name_H-M   'P 1'
#
loop_
_entity.id
_entity.type
_entity.pdbx_description
1 polymer ?
#
loop_
_entity_poly.entity_id
_entity_poly.type
_entity_poly.pdbx_seq_one_letter_code
_entity_poly.pdbx_strand_id
1 'polypeptide(L)'
;MNTKSWSDIKNDVYGEKGTERRDALDRDFESFKIGLLLRKAREEKQLTQEQLASLINKKRTYISRIENDGSNVTLKTLFDIVEKGLGGKLNISIDM
;
A
#
# COMPACT_ATOMS: atom_id res chain seq x y z
N MET A 1 -17.64 -5.45 -15.29
CA MET A 1 -18.00 -4.25 -14.54
C MET A 1 -17.13 -3.10 -14.99
N ASN A 2 -17.75 -2.00 -15.31
CA ASN A 2 -16.98 -0.83 -15.70
C ASN A 2 -16.57 -0.05 -14.46
N THR A 3 -15.30 0.04 -14.22
CA THR A 3 -14.78 0.79 -13.10
C THR A 3 -13.85 1.89 -13.59
N LYS A 4 -13.96 3.03 -12.97
CA LYS A 4 -13.02 4.11 -13.23
C LYS A 4 -11.64 3.70 -12.71
N SER A 5 -10.59 4.17 -13.37
CA SER A 5 -9.25 4.01 -12.84
C SER A 5 -9.11 4.82 -11.55
N TRP A 6 -8.12 4.48 -10.75
CA TRP A 6 -7.85 5.23 -9.53
C TRP A 6 -7.54 6.71 -9.83
N SER A 7 -6.82 6.97 -10.93
CA SER A 7 -6.51 8.34 -11.35
C SER A 7 -7.78 9.13 -11.70
N ASP A 8 -8.73 8.49 -12.39
CA ASP A 8 -10.00 9.14 -12.74
C ASP A 8 -10.80 9.50 -11.50
N ILE A 9 -10.86 8.60 -10.53
CA ILE A 9 -11.56 8.86 -9.28
C ILE A 9 -10.93 10.03 -8.53
N LYS A 10 -9.60 10.08 -8.46
CA LYS A 10 -8.90 11.17 -7.80
C LYS A 10 -9.16 12.51 -8.48
N ASN A 11 -9.16 12.53 -9.81
CA ASN A 11 -9.42 13.75 -10.56
C ASN A 11 -10.84 14.28 -10.32
N ASP A 12 -11.82 13.38 -10.24
CA ASP A 12 -13.20 13.75 -9.98
C ASP A 12 -13.39 14.34 -8.57
N VAL A 13 -12.68 13.80 -7.59
CA VAL A 13 -12.88 14.17 -6.19
C VAL A 13 -11.97 15.32 -5.73
N TYR A 14 -10.72 15.35 -6.18
CA TYR A 14 -9.69 16.24 -5.64
C TYR A 14 -9.25 17.34 -6.58
N GLY A 15 -9.83 17.43 -7.78
CA GLY A 15 -9.49 18.45 -8.75
C GLY A 15 -8.47 17.95 -9.75
N GLU A 16 -7.99 18.88 -10.57
CA GLU A 16 -7.09 18.54 -11.66
C GLU A 16 -5.68 18.24 -11.17
N LYS A 17 -5.06 17.27 -11.83
CA LYS A 17 -3.68 16.91 -11.58
C LYS A 17 -2.75 18.02 -12.03
N GLY A 18 -1.70 18.26 -11.26
CA GLY A 18 -0.72 19.29 -11.56
C GLY A 18 -0.79 20.50 -10.64
N THR A 19 -1.86 20.64 -9.84
CA THR A 19 -1.89 21.66 -8.80
C THR A 19 -1.11 21.16 -7.59
N GLU A 20 -0.48 22.07 -6.87
CA GLU A 20 0.30 21.72 -5.68
C GLU A 20 -0.54 20.95 -4.65
N ARG A 21 -1.74 21.43 -4.38
CA ARG A 21 -2.66 20.79 -3.45
C ARG A 21 -3.03 19.38 -3.92
N ARG A 22 -3.31 19.23 -5.21
CA ARG A 22 -3.70 17.95 -5.79
C ARG A 22 -2.57 16.93 -5.68
N ASP A 23 -1.34 17.35 -5.98
CA ASP A 23 -0.18 16.47 -5.92
C ASP A 23 0.11 16.01 -4.50
N ALA A 24 -0.05 16.90 -3.50
CA ALA A 24 0.11 16.53 -2.10
C ALA A 24 -0.93 15.49 -1.67
N LEU A 25 -2.19 15.68 -2.06
CA LEU A 25 -3.26 14.73 -1.77
C LEU A 25 -3.01 13.39 -2.45
N ASP A 26 -2.49 13.39 -3.67
CA ASP A 26 -2.13 12.15 -4.38
C ASP A 26 -1.10 11.34 -3.61
N ARG A 27 -0.06 11.98 -3.10
CA ARG A 27 0.99 11.28 -2.35
C ARG A 27 0.41 10.66 -1.07
N ASP A 28 -0.41 11.41 -0.34
CA ASP A 28 -1.03 10.92 0.90
C ASP A 28 -1.96 9.74 0.62
N PHE A 29 -2.74 9.81 -0.46
CA PHE A 29 -3.64 8.73 -0.85
C PHE A 29 -2.89 7.47 -1.27
N GLU A 30 -1.80 7.61 -2.03
CA GLU A 30 -1.03 6.44 -2.45
C GLU A 30 -0.38 5.75 -1.26
N SER A 31 0.12 6.53 -0.29
CA SER A 31 0.68 5.96 0.94
C SER A 31 -0.36 5.21 1.75
N PHE A 32 -1.55 5.80 1.89
CA PHE A 32 -2.67 5.15 2.57
C PHE A 32 -3.10 3.88 1.84
N LYS A 33 -3.17 3.95 0.52
CA LYS A 33 -3.58 2.82 -0.32
C LYS A 33 -2.63 1.63 -0.16
N ILE A 34 -1.33 1.87 -0.12
CA ILE A 34 -0.33 0.81 0.06
C ILE A 34 -0.58 0.09 1.39
N GLY A 35 -0.75 0.85 2.47
CA GLY A 35 -1.02 0.26 3.79
C GLY A 35 -2.29 -0.56 3.80
N LEU A 36 -3.35 -0.05 3.17
CA LEU A 36 -4.63 -0.74 3.09
C LEU A 36 -4.55 -2.04 2.29
N LEU A 37 -3.82 -2.02 1.17
CA LEU A 37 -3.63 -3.21 0.34
C LEU A 37 -2.87 -4.29 1.11
N LEU A 38 -1.85 -3.91 1.85
CA LEU A 38 -1.09 -4.86 2.66
C LEU A 38 -1.96 -5.45 3.76
N ARG A 39 -2.77 -4.63 4.41
CA ARG A 39 -3.70 -5.09 5.44
C ARG A 39 -4.71 -6.08 4.89
N LYS A 40 -5.32 -5.77 3.73
CA LYS A 40 -6.29 -6.66 3.10
C LYS A 40 -5.66 -8.00 2.72
N ALA A 41 -4.47 -7.97 2.14
CA ALA A 41 -3.76 -9.20 1.77
C ALA A 41 -3.44 -10.03 3.00
N ARG A 42 -3.02 -9.39 4.09
CA ARG A 42 -2.76 -10.09 5.35
C ARG A 42 -4.02 -10.75 5.90
N GLU A 43 -5.13 -10.02 5.90
CA GLU A 43 -6.40 -10.55 6.40
C GLU A 43 -6.92 -11.70 5.55
N GLU A 44 -6.72 -11.64 4.23
CA GLU A 44 -7.09 -12.74 3.33
C GLU A 44 -6.29 -14.01 3.64
N LYS A 45 -5.05 -13.87 4.10
CA LYS A 45 -4.22 -14.99 4.52
C LYS A 45 -4.49 -15.40 5.96
N GLN A 46 -5.42 -14.73 6.65
CA GLN A 46 -5.78 -15.00 8.04
C GLN A 46 -4.60 -14.90 8.98
N LEU A 47 -3.72 -13.94 8.72
CA LEU A 47 -2.55 -13.67 9.57
C LEU A 47 -2.80 -12.46 10.44
N THR A 48 -2.33 -12.52 11.69
CA THR A 48 -2.27 -11.33 12.53
C THR A 48 -1.06 -10.49 12.14
N GLN A 49 -1.02 -9.24 12.57
CA GLN A 49 0.14 -8.39 12.37
C GLN A 49 1.40 -9.01 12.96
N GLU A 50 1.28 -9.62 14.14
CA GLU A 50 2.40 -10.27 14.80
C GLU A 50 2.90 -11.49 14.01
N GLN A 51 1.99 -12.30 13.48
CA GLN A 51 2.36 -13.45 12.67
C GLN A 51 3.09 -13.04 11.41
N LEU A 52 2.58 -12.03 10.70
CA LEU A 52 3.24 -11.52 9.51
C LEU A 52 4.62 -10.96 9.84
N ALA A 53 4.73 -10.19 10.91
CA ALA A 53 6.00 -9.62 11.34
C ALA A 53 7.03 -10.70 11.64
N SER A 54 6.62 -11.78 12.30
CA SER A 54 7.52 -12.91 12.58
C SER A 54 8.07 -13.54 11.31
N LEU A 55 7.25 -13.66 10.28
CA LEU A 55 7.67 -14.27 9.01
C LEU A 55 8.78 -13.48 8.32
N ILE A 56 8.87 -12.19 8.58
CA ILE A 56 9.89 -11.33 7.98
C ILE A 56 10.90 -10.80 8.99
N ASN A 57 10.94 -11.40 10.18
CA ASN A 57 11.86 -11.02 11.27
C ASN A 57 11.74 -9.56 11.70
N LYS A 58 10.50 -9.10 11.81
CA LYS A 58 10.20 -7.73 12.27
C LYS A 58 9.24 -7.80 13.47
N LYS A 59 9.06 -6.67 14.13
CA LYS A 59 8.12 -6.56 15.25
C LYS A 59 6.73 -6.19 14.72
N ARG A 60 5.69 -6.56 15.48
CA ARG A 60 4.31 -6.22 15.14
C ARG A 60 4.12 -4.72 14.88
N THR A 61 4.77 -3.88 15.66
CA THR A 61 4.68 -2.42 15.50
C THR A 61 5.16 -1.95 14.13
N TYR A 62 6.12 -2.65 13.54
CA TYR A 62 6.61 -2.35 12.20
C TYR A 62 5.50 -2.54 11.16
N ILE A 63 4.79 -3.67 11.23
CA ILE A 63 3.67 -3.95 10.33
C ILE A 63 2.52 -2.98 10.58
N SER A 64 2.17 -2.72 11.84
CA SER A 64 1.13 -1.78 12.18
C SER A 64 1.40 -0.39 11.61
N ARG A 65 2.65 0.07 11.71
CA ARG A 65 3.05 1.37 11.17
C ARG A 65 2.88 1.44 9.65
N ILE A 66 3.31 0.40 8.94
CA ILE A 66 3.22 0.36 7.48
C ILE A 66 1.75 0.31 7.04
N GLU A 67 0.93 -0.47 7.72
CA GLU A 67 -0.50 -0.56 7.38
C GLU A 67 -1.24 0.74 7.63
N ASN A 68 -0.79 1.54 8.59
CA ASN A 68 -1.39 2.84 8.87
C ASN A 68 -0.82 3.94 7.98
N ASP A 69 0.44 3.83 7.60
CA ASP A 69 1.12 4.82 6.76
C ASP A 69 2.26 4.15 6.01
N GLY A 70 2.07 3.92 4.72
CA GLY A 70 3.07 3.30 3.87
C GLY A 70 4.08 4.26 3.26
N SER A 71 4.10 5.53 3.69
CA SER A 71 4.92 6.56 3.04
C SER A 71 6.43 6.31 3.13
N ASN A 72 6.87 5.64 4.18
CA ASN A 72 8.30 5.38 4.41
C ASN A 72 8.72 3.95 4.12
N VAL A 73 7.84 3.16 3.51
CA VAL A 73 8.19 1.78 3.18
C VAL A 73 9.08 1.75 1.93
N THR A 74 10.17 0.99 2.00
CA THR A 74 11.05 0.81 0.85
C THR A 74 10.51 -0.31 -0.04
N LEU A 75 10.95 -0.29 -1.31
CA LEU A 75 10.60 -1.34 -2.26
C LEU A 75 11.05 -2.72 -1.77
N LYS A 76 12.26 -2.79 -1.20
CA LYS A 76 12.77 -4.04 -0.63
C LYS A 76 11.85 -4.56 0.46
N THR A 77 11.38 -3.67 1.34
CA THR A 77 10.45 -4.06 2.41
C THR A 77 9.13 -4.56 1.86
N LEU A 78 8.59 -3.89 0.83
CA LEU A 78 7.37 -4.36 0.17
C LEU A 78 7.54 -5.77 -0.41
N PHE A 79 8.65 -6.03 -1.10
CA PHE A 79 8.95 -7.37 -1.61
C PHE A 79 9.03 -8.38 -0.48
N ASP A 80 9.69 -8.05 0.62
CA ASP A 80 9.81 -8.96 1.76
C ASP A 80 8.44 -9.28 2.35
N ILE A 81 7.60 -8.28 2.57
CA ILE A 81 6.27 -8.49 3.14
C ILE A 81 5.42 -9.36 2.24
N VAL A 82 5.38 -9.03 0.96
CA VAL A 82 4.49 -9.72 0.01
C VAL A 82 4.99 -11.12 -0.30
N GLU A 83 6.27 -11.27 -0.59
CA GLU A 83 6.80 -12.55 -1.09
C GLU A 83 7.22 -13.49 0.04
N LYS A 84 7.90 -13.00 1.05
CA LYS A 84 8.33 -13.84 2.18
C LYS A 84 7.25 -13.99 3.23
N GLY A 85 6.51 -12.90 3.51
CA GLY A 85 5.49 -12.92 4.54
C GLY A 85 4.17 -13.49 4.06
N LEU A 86 3.63 -12.94 3.00
CA LEU A 86 2.30 -13.30 2.50
C LEU A 86 2.32 -14.45 1.50
N GLY A 87 3.48 -14.82 0.99
CA GLY A 87 3.59 -15.88 0.00
C GLY A 87 3.02 -15.50 -1.37
N GLY A 88 2.82 -14.22 -1.62
CA GLY A 88 2.30 -13.72 -2.87
C GLY A 88 3.40 -13.21 -3.79
N LYS A 89 3.00 -12.42 -4.77
CA LYS A 89 3.92 -11.82 -5.72
C LYS A 89 3.61 -10.32 -5.84
N LEU A 90 4.65 -9.50 -5.76
CA LEU A 90 4.51 -8.06 -5.93
C LEU A 90 4.73 -7.70 -7.40
N ASN A 91 3.75 -7.03 -7.99
CA ASN A 91 3.84 -6.53 -9.35
C ASN A 91 3.81 -5.01 -9.32
N ILE A 92 4.71 -4.40 -10.07
CA ILE A 92 4.82 -2.95 -10.15
C ILE A 92 4.73 -2.55 -11.61
N SER A 93 3.92 -1.53 -11.89
CA SER A 93 3.83 -0.97 -13.22
C SER A 93 4.02 0.54 -13.16
N ILE A 94 4.49 1.08 -14.26
CA ILE A 94 4.69 2.52 -14.41
C ILE A 94 3.91 2.96 -15.64
N ASP A 95 3.02 3.92 -15.45
CA ASP A 95 2.28 4.55 -16.54
C ASP A 95 3.03 5.80 -16.96
N MET A 96 3.35 5.87 -18.22
CA MET A 96 4.00 7.04 -18.81
C MET A 96 3.14 7.59 -19.97
#